data_d0eb59529ca718a9cf0446be2ac993bd
#
_entry.id   d0eb59529ca718a9cf0446be2ac993bd
#
_cell.length_a   1.000
_cell.length_b   1.000
_cell.length_c   1.000
_cell.angle_alpha   90.00
_cell.angle_beta   90.00
_cell.angle_gamma   90.00
#
_symmetry.space_group_name_H-M   'P 1'
#
loop_
_entity.id
_entity.type
_entity.pdbx_description
1 polymer ?
#
loop_
_entity_poly.entity_id
_entity_poly.type
_entity_poly.pdbx_seq_one_letter_code
_entity_poly.pdbx_strand_id
1 'polypeptide(L)'
;LPGFNQNGIFNDTINYNRLYNSEIHSTFDKSLRDALNISIDGLEYIDIDSYDPSTFDISMFSQDELLNNGSNLVYYYGFDIYGNKLDNKPSLQDFFTREVTDQFGDNRYAREIAPFEPIYMAGYIQDKFAVEDLIFNIGLRVDRYDANQQVLKDRYVLYPTYSAGTTQGSEAAERAGGLPSTIGNDYVVYVDDFSANSPTAVGYRNGETWYNAEGLQISDPTILADAAGGKIAPYLQDQNALNNDISVSESFKDYEPEIVFMPRIAFSFPISDEAQFFAHYDVLTQRPPSNNRLEPVDYLFMADKVGALLNNPDLKPEKTIDYELGFAKTLSLSSALKISAFYKEMRDMIQVVNTLGAYPAQYLTYGNIDFGTVKGMSINYDLR
;
A
#
# COMPACT_ATOMS: atom_id res chain seq x y z
N LEU A 1 24.14 5.93 -28.68
CA LEU A 1 22.82 5.30 -28.88
C LEU A 1 22.13 5.90 -30.09
N PRO A 2 21.59 5.11 -31.02
CA PRO A 2 20.74 5.62 -32.08
C PRO A 2 19.45 6.20 -31.48
N GLY A 3 18.98 7.31 -32.03
CA GLY A 3 17.77 7.96 -31.55
C GLY A 3 17.36 9.17 -32.38
N PHE A 4 16.23 9.76 -31.99
CA PHE A 4 15.73 10.97 -32.64
C PHE A 4 16.21 12.22 -31.87
N ASN A 5 16.67 13.25 -32.62
CA ASN A 5 16.97 14.54 -32.01
C ASN A 5 15.70 15.34 -31.70
N GLN A 6 15.84 16.52 -31.09
CA GLN A 6 14.72 17.38 -30.71
C GLN A 6 13.82 17.82 -31.89
N ASN A 7 14.32 17.68 -33.12
CA ASN A 7 13.57 18.01 -34.33
C ASN A 7 12.94 16.78 -34.99
N GLY A 8 12.96 15.60 -34.32
CA GLY A 8 12.42 14.36 -34.83
C GLY A 8 13.26 13.69 -35.93
N ILE A 9 14.52 14.11 -36.10
CA ILE A 9 15.44 13.51 -37.09
C ILE A 9 16.19 12.37 -36.42
N PHE A 10 16.15 11.20 -37.05
CA PHE A 10 16.89 10.02 -36.59
C PHE A 10 18.39 10.23 -36.78
N ASN A 11 19.15 10.03 -35.73
CA ASN A 11 20.61 10.02 -35.74
C ASN A 11 21.11 8.62 -35.43
N ASP A 12 21.99 8.10 -36.26
CA ASP A 12 22.67 6.80 -36.03
C ASP A 12 23.58 6.83 -34.79
N THR A 13 24.08 8.00 -34.44
CA THR A 13 24.96 8.20 -33.29
C THR A 13 24.54 9.44 -32.53
N ILE A 14 24.13 9.27 -31.28
CA ILE A 14 23.93 10.41 -30.36
C ILE A 14 25.21 10.55 -29.58
N ASN A 15 25.94 11.63 -29.81
CA ASN A 15 27.05 12.02 -28.96
C ASN A 15 26.47 12.61 -27.67
N TYR A 16 26.60 11.90 -26.58
CA TYR A 16 26.33 12.44 -25.26
C TYR A 16 27.49 13.37 -24.90
N ASN A 17 27.26 14.66 -24.86
CA ASN A 17 28.04 15.51 -24.00
C ASN A 17 27.62 15.14 -22.57
N ARG A 18 28.33 14.21 -21.97
CA ARG A 18 28.23 13.92 -20.57
C ARG A 18 28.63 15.20 -19.84
N LEU A 19 27.64 15.90 -19.28
CA LEU A 19 27.94 16.97 -18.32
C LEU A 19 28.51 16.29 -17.09
N TYR A 20 29.83 16.27 -17.01
CA TYR A 20 30.51 15.80 -15.83
C TYR A 20 30.46 16.89 -14.77
N ASN A 21 29.81 16.56 -13.66
CA ASN A 21 30.28 17.08 -12.39
C ASN A 21 31.40 16.14 -11.93
N SER A 22 32.65 16.59 -11.99
CA SER A 22 33.83 15.81 -11.57
C SER A 22 33.79 15.40 -10.10
N GLU A 23 32.81 15.89 -9.34
CA GLU A 23 32.61 15.58 -7.92
C GLU A 23 31.70 14.35 -7.71
N ILE A 24 30.99 13.86 -8.73
CA ILE A 24 30.00 12.77 -8.56
C ILE A 24 30.08 11.77 -9.72
N HIS A 25 31.10 10.93 -9.73
CA HIS A 25 31.05 9.71 -10.54
C HIS A 25 30.07 8.70 -9.92
N SER A 26 29.16 8.17 -10.73
CA SER A 26 28.29 7.08 -10.29
C SER A 26 29.10 5.83 -9.93
N THR A 27 28.57 4.96 -9.10
CA THR A 27 29.26 3.71 -8.72
C THR A 27 29.52 2.86 -9.96
N PHE A 28 28.56 2.77 -10.88
CA PHE A 28 28.74 2.07 -12.15
C PHE A 28 29.87 2.64 -13.00
N ASP A 29 29.96 3.98 -13.12
CA ASP A 29 31.02 4.62 -13.91
C ASP A 29 32.42 4.29 -13.33
N LYS A 30 32.59 4.43 -12.01
CA LYS A 30 33.84 4.09 -11.32
C LYS A 30 34.18 2.60 -11.46
N SER A 31 33.21 1.72 -11.25
CA SER A 31 33.39 0.25 -11.38
C SER A 31 33.78 -0.15 -12.79
N LEU A 32 33.15 0.44 -13.79
CA LEU A 32 33.48 0.16 -15.19
C LEU A 32 34.88 0.64 -15.54
N ARG A 33 35.26 1.84 -15.08
CA ARG A 33 36.61 2.37 -15.29
C ARG A 33 37.68 1.51 -14.64
N ASP A 34 37.45 1.06 -13.41
CA ASP A 34 38.35 0.15 -12.70
C ASP A 34 38.48 -1.18 -13.46
N ALA A 35 37.38 -1.79 -13.89
CA ALA A 35 37.41 -3.02 -14.69
C ALA A 35 38.16 -2.88 -16.02
N LEU A 36 38.14 -1.69 -16.62
CA LEU A 36 38.86 -1.37 -17.85
C LEU A 36 40.31 -0.90 -17.61
N ASN A 37 40.75 -0.85 -16.34
CA ASN A 37 42.07 -0.34 -15.93
C ASN A 37 42.38 1.09 -16.42
N ILE A 38 41.36 1.96 -16.39
CA ILE A 38 41.51 3.39 -16.67
C ILE A 38 41.23 4.19 -15.40
N SER A 39 41.61 5.48 -15.36
CA SER A 39 41.41 6.31 -14.17
C SER A 39 39.93 6.37 -13.78
N ILE A 40 39.60 6.05 -12.50
CA ILE A 40 38.26 6.12 -11.96
C ILE A 40 37.68 7.54 -11.95
N ASP A 41 38.53 8.54 -11.89
CA ASP A 41 38.17 9.97 -11.95
C ASP A 41 38.36 10.56 -13.36
N GLY A 42 38.62 9.71 -14.36
CA GLY A 42 38.90 10.12 -15.73
C GLY A 42 37.64 10.61 -16.44
N LEU A 43 37.84 11.39 -17.51
CA LEU A 43 36.77 11.96 -18.33
C LEU A 43 36.70 11.32 -19.72
N GLU A 44 37.47 10.26 -19.96
CA GLU A 44 37.48 9.56 -21.24
C GLU A 44 36.09 8.98 -21.54
N TYR A 45 35.68 9.13 -22.79
CA TYR A 45 34.46 8.49 -23.28
C TYR A 45 34.64 6.97 -23.32
N ILE A 46 33.64 6.26 -22.78
CA ILE A 46 33.57 4.81 -22.82
C ILE A 46 32.36 4.44 -23.69
N ASP A 47 32.62 3.75 -24.79
CA ASP A 47 31.56 3.18 -25.65
C ASP A 47 31.10 1.85 -25.04
N ILE A 48 30.06 1.91 -24.21
CA ILE A 48 29.52 0.75 -23.47
C ILE A 48 29.05 -0.35 -24.45
N ASP A 49 28.49 0.04 -25.59
CA ASP A 49 27.92 -0.89 -26.57
C ASP A 49 29.03 -1.69 -27.33
N SER A 50 30.29 -1.27 -27.24
CA SER A 50 31.43 -1.97 -27.84
C SER A 50 31.96 -3.15 -27.03
N TYR A 51 31.53 -3.28 -25.75
CA TYR A 51 32.01 -4.34 -24.85
C TYR A 51 31.07 -5.53 -24.83
N ASP A 52 31.64 -6.74 -24.62
CA ASP A 52 30.86 -7.94 -24.41
C ASP A 52 29.99 -7.82 -23.15
N PRO A 53 28.72 -8.26 -23.19
CA PRO A 53 27.85 -8.22 -22.00
C PRO A 53 28.42 -8.88 -20.74
N SER A 54 29.33 -9.87 -20.90
CA SER A 54 30.01 -10.51 -19.76
C SER A 54 31.02 -9.60 -19.03
N THR A 55 31.34 -8.44 -19.59
CA THR A 55 32.15 -7.41 -18.95
C THR A 55 31.40 -6.74 -17.79
N PHE A 56 30.07 -6.79 -17.82
CA PHE A 56 29.20 -6.12 -16.86
C PHE A 56 28.70 -7.11 -15.82
N ASP A 57 28.80 -6.72 -14.54
CA ASP A 57 28.30 -7.47 -13.41
C ASP A 57 27.39 -6.59 -12.55
N ILE A 58 26.40 -7.19 -11.90
CA ILE A 58 25.46 -6.45 -11.04
C ILE A 58 26.19 -5.74 -9.88
N SER A 59 27.32 -6.26 -9.42
CA SER A 59 28.14 -5.65 -8.37
C SER A 59 28.79 -4.32 -8.77
N MET A 60 28.77 -3.97 -10.07
CA MET A 60 29.24 -2.68 -10.55
C MET A 60 28.28 -1.53 -10.20
N PHE A 61 27.05 -1.83 -9.83
CA PHE A 61 26.02 -0.83 -9.56
C PHE A 61 25.82 -0.61 -8.08
N SER A 62 25.51 0.62 -7.70
CA SER A 62 24.97 0.91 -6.36
C SER A 62 23.50 0.51 -6.26
N GLN A 63 23.02 0.48 -5.02
CA GLN A 63 21.62 0.17 -4.70
C GLN A 63 20.66 1.16 -5.37
N ASP A 64 20.94 2.46 -5.26
CA ASP A 64 20.07 3.50 -5.82
C ASP A 64 20.07 3.48 -7.36
N GLU A 65 21.20 3.15 -8.01
CA GLU A 65 21.25 2.96 -9.46
C GLU A 65 20.37 1.79 -9.93
N LEU A 66 20.31 0.68 -9.17
CA LEU A 66 19.46 -0.46 -9.50
C LEU A 66 17.98 -0.22 -9.18
N LEU A 67 17.67 0.63 -8.22
CA LEU A 67 16.30 1.09 -7.97
C LEU A 67 15.79 2.10 -9.01
N ASN A 68 16.69 2.72 -9.79
CA ASN A 68 16.41 3.47 -11.02
C ASN A 68 15.21 4.43 -10.88
N ASN A 69 15.22 5.30 -9.87
CA ASN A 69 14.16 6.26 -9.58
C ASN A 69 12.76 5.61 -9.50
N GLY A 70 12.68 4.42 -8.88
CA GLY A 70 11.42 3.70 -8.72
C GLY A 70 10.94 2.90 -9.93
N SER A 71 11.72 2.89 -11.03
CA SER A 71 11.57 1.95 -12.15
C SER A 71 12.51 0.76 -11.94
N ASN A 72 12.32 0.04 -10.84
CA ASN A 72 13.24 -0.94 -10.30
C ASN A 72 13.73 -1.94 -11.33
N LEU A 73 15.05 -2.10 -11.46
CA LEU A 73 15.69 -3.13 -12.26
C LEU A 73 15.79 -4.46 -11.50
N VAL A 74 15.67 -4.43 -10.18
CA VAL A 74 15.72 -5.59 -9.28
C VAL A 74 14.60 -5.57 -8.26
N TYR A 75 14.14 -6.76 -7.83
CA TYR A 75 13.17 -6.96 -6.74
C TYR A 75 13.74 -7.96 -5.74
N TYR A 76 13.73 -7.62 -4.44
CA TYR A 76 14.34 -8.43 -3.39
C TYR A 76 13.64 -8.22 -2.03
N TYR A 77 13.54 -9.30 -1.25
CA TYR A 77 13.01 -9.31 0.10
C TYR A 77 13.77 -10.37 0.91
N GLY A 78 14.42 -9.96 1.99
CA GLY A 78 15.28 -10.85 2.76
C GLY A 78 16.60 -11.18 2.09
N PHE A 79 16.92 -10.45 1.03
CA PHE A 79 18.18 -10.51 0.30
C PHE A 79 18.71 -9.08 0.10
N ASP A 80 20.00 -8.94 -0.17
CA ASP A 80 20.53 -7.70 -0.73
C ASP A 80 20.24 -7.60 -2.23
N ILE A 81 20.57 -6.48 -2.83
CA ILE A 81 20.34 -6.25 -4.27
C ILE A 81 21.18 -7.16 -5.17
N TYR A 82 22.22 -7.79 -4.65
CA TYR A 82 23.10 -8.71 -5.36
C TYR A 82 22.66 -10.18 -5.23
N GLY A 83 21.57 -10.44 -4.49
CA GLY A 83 21.00 -11.76 -4.28
C GLY A 83 21.61 -12.55 -3.13
N ASN A 84 22.42 -11.93 -2.27
CA ASN A 84 22.89 -12.56 -1.04
C ASN A 84 21.82 -12.50 0.03
N LYS A 85 21.58 -13.62 0.72
CA LYS A 85 20.61 -13.66 1.82
C LYS A 85 21.08 -12.79 2.98
N LEU A 86 20.17 -11.98 3.52
CA LEU A 86 20.46 -11.17 4.69
C LEU A 86 20.56 -12.04 5.95
N ASP A 87 21.61 -11.80 6.73
CA ASP A 87 21.78 -12.46 8.04
C ASP A 87 20.91 -11.79 9.13
N ASN A 88 20.56 -10.52 8.94
CA ASN A 88 19.76 -9.73 9.87
C ASN A 88 18.43 -9.36 9.23
N LYS A 89 17.46 -8.97 10.05
CA LYS A 89 16.21 -8.37 9.63
C LYS A 89 16.35 -6.84 9.71
N PRO A 90 16.61 -6.14 8.59
CA PRO A 90 16.70 -4.68 8.60
C PRO A 90 15.34 -4.06 8.96
N SER A 91 15.35 -2.94 9.66
CA SER A 91 14.14 -2.14 9.88
C SER A 91 13.77 -1.33 8.63
N LEU A 92 12.55 -0.82 8.58
CA LEU A 92 12.15 0.11 7.51
C LEU A 92 13.00 1.39 7.53
N GLN A 93 13.43 1.86 8.72
CA GLN A 93 14.32 3.01 8.86
C GLN A 93 15.68 2.73 8.22
N ASP A 94 16.22 1.50 8.35
CA ASP A 94 17.50 1.14 7.74
C ASP A 94 17.45 1.25 6.22
N PHE A 95 16.31 0.93 5.60
CA PHE A 95 16.14 1.12 4.15
C PHE A 95 16.34 2.58 3.72
N PHE A 96 15.85 3.53 4.51
CA PHE A 96 15.95 4.96 4.17
C PHE A 96 17.29 5.57 4.55
N THR A 97 17.92 5.14 5.67
CA THR A 97 19.02 5.89 6.28
C THR A 97 20.32 5.13 6.48
N ARG A 98 20.30 3.78 6.36
CA ARG A 98 21.54 3.01 6.60
C ARG A 98 22.48 3.11 5.41
N GLU A 99 23.66 3.69 5.68
CA GLU A 99 24.73 3.79 4.72
C GLU A 99 25.72 2.63 4.83
N VAL A 100 26.34 2.31 3.72
CA VAL A 100 27.49 1.40 3.57
C VAL A 100 28.55 2.09 2.74
N THR A 101 29.80 1.78 2.99
CA THR A 101 30.92 2.32 2.19
C THR A 101 31.21 1.37 1.05
N ASP A 102 31.21 1.88 -0.17
CA ASP A 102 31.54 1.10 -1.36
C ASP A 102 33.06 0.86 -1.51
N GLN A 103 33.45 0.12 -2.53
CA GLN A 103 34.86 -0.22 -2.80
C GLN A 103 35.73 0.99 -3.14
N PHE A 104 35.13 2.14 -3.45
CA PHE A 104 35.85 3.39 -3.76
C PHE A 104 35.92 4.34 -2.57
N GLY A 105 35.34 3.96 -1.43
CA GLY A 105 35.28 4.78 -0.22
C GLY A 105 34.13 5.77 -0.16
N ASP A 106 33.16 5.69 -1.10
CA ASP A 106 31.97 6.52 -1.11
C ASP A 106 30.88 5.90 -0.24
N ASN A 107 30.12 6.74 0.48
CA ASN A 107 28.94 6.30 1.21
C ASN A 107 27.75 6.11 0.26
N ARG A 108 27.06 4.98 0.40
CA ARG A 108 25.88 4.59 -0.37
C ARG A 108 24.82 4.04 0.58
N TYR A 109 23.57 4.25 0.27
CA TYR A 109 22.49 3.61 1.04
C TYR A 109 22.45 2.11 0.80
N ALA A 110 22.27 1.32 1.85
CA ALA A 110 22.23 -0.14 1.76
C ALA A 110 20.95 -0.67 1.11
N ARG A 111 19.83 0.05 1.23
CA ARG A 111 18.51 -0.27 0.65
C ARG A 111 18.04 -1.71 0.88
N GLU A 112 18.41 -2.33 1.97
CA GLU A 112 18.00 -3.68 2.31
C GLU A 112 16.53 -3.72 2.74
N ILE A 113 15.79 -4.74 2.25
CA ILE A 113 14.36 -4.92 2.54
C ILE A 113 14.18 -6.23 3.31
N ALA A 114 13.55 -6.14 4.48
CA ALA A 114 13.23 -7.31 5.29
C ALA A 114 12.25 -8.26 4.57
N PRO A 115 12.29 -9.57 4.87
CA PRO A 115 11.29 -10.50 4.36
C PRO A 115 9.89 -10.16 4.93
N PHE A 116 8.85 -10.43 4.15
CA PHE A 116 7.48 -10.32 4.62
C PHE A 116 7.10 -11.55 5.45
N GLU A 117 6.82 -11.36 6.73
CA GLU A 117 6.58 -12.43 7.71
C GLU A 117 5.29 -12.18 8.50
N PRO A 118 4.11 -12.28 7.88
CA PRO A 118 2.84 -12.07 8.56
C PRO A 118 2.59 -13.18 9.59
N ILE A 119 1.94 -12.80 10.69
CA ILE A 119 1.59 -13.71 11.79
C ILE A 119 0.10 -14.02 11.71
N TYR A 120 -0.24 -15.30 11.66
CA TYR A 120 -1.61 -15.75 11.66
C TYR A 120 -1.83 -16.80 12.76
N MET A 121 -2.81 -16.57 13.62
CA MET A 121 -3.23 -17.51 14.65
C MET A 121 -4.73 -17.72 14.59
N ALA A 122 -5.16 -18.95 14.80
CA ALA A 122 -6.57 -19.30 14.81
C ALA A 122 -6.88 -20.36 15.87
N GLY A 123 -8.03 -20.22 16.50
CA GLY A 123 -8.57 -21.24 17.41
C GLY A 123 -10.06 -21.42 17.14
N TYR A 124 -10.56 -22.63 17.35
CA TYR A 124 -11.99 -22.89 17.22
C TYR A 124 -12.48 -23.88 18.25
N ILE A 125 -13.76 -23.76 18.57
CA ILE A 125 -14.55 -24.73 19.33
C ILE A 125 -15.84 -25.00 18.60
N GLN A 126 -16.27 -26.26 18.58
CA GLN A 126 -17.51 -26.67 17.92
C GLN A 126 -18.16 -27.78 18.73
N ASP A 127 -19.48 -27.71 18.85
CA ASP A 127 -20.29 -28.74 19.49
C ASP A 127 -21.44 -29.16 18.57
N LYS A 128 -21.75 -30.46 18.59
CA LYS A 128 -22.89 -31.04 17.86
C LYS A 128 -23.75 -31.83 18.87
N PHE A 129 -24.97 -31.36 19.05
CA PHE A 129 -25.91 -31.99 19.99
C PHE A 129 -27.29 -32.07 19.35
N ALA A 130 -28.12 -32.94 19.93
CA ALA A 130 -29.51 -33.10 19.53
C ALA A 130 -30.40 -32.77 20.72
N VAL A 131 -31.51 -32.07 20.42
CA VAL A 131 -32.61 -31.85 21.36
C VAL A 131 -33.85 -32.37 20.67
N GLU A 132 -34.38 -33.51 21.16
CA GLU A 132 -35.40 -34.29 20.47
C GLU A 132 -34.93 -34.65 19.05
N ASP A 133 -35.70 -34.24 18.04
CA ASP A 133 -35.39 -34.48 16.63
C ASP A 133 -34.55 -33.33 15.98
N LEU A 134 -34.30 -32.25 16.71
CA LEU A 134 -33.50 -31.13 16.23
C LEU A 134 -31.98 -31.41 16.46
N ILE A 135 -31.21 -31.35 15.41
CA ILE A 135 -29.75 -31.48 15.45
C ILE A 135 -29.12 -30.11 15.27
N PHE A 136 -28.36 -29.71 16.25
CA PHE A 136 -27.58 -28.44 16.24
C PHE A 136 -26.11 -28.72 16.03
N ASN A 137 -25.47 -27.83 15.27
CA ASN A 137 -24.02 -27.77 15.13
C ASN A 137 -23.63 -26.30 15.33
N ILE A 138 -23.06 -26.00 16.50
CA ILE A 138 -22.72 -24.64 16.88
C ILE A 138 -21.20 -24.56 17.06
N GLY A 139 -20.57 -23.58 16.43
CA GLY A 139 -19.14 -23.36 16.53
C GLY A 139 -18.81 -21.88 16.62
N LEU A 140 -17.64 -21.62 17.18
CA LEU A 140 -17.00 -20.31 17.14
C LEU A 140 -15.53 -20.51 16.75
N ARG A 141 -15.12 -19.78 15.72
CA ARG A 141 -13.71 -19.64 15.36
C ARG A 141 -13.27 -18.21 15.63
N VAL A 142 -12.08 -18.06 16.18
CA VAL A 142 -11.44 -16.75 16.39
C VAL A 142 -10.12 -16.77 15.65
N ASP A 143 -9.93 -15.80 14.78
CA ASP A 143 -8.71 -15.60 14.01
C ASP A 143 -8.05 -14.29 14.43
N ARG A 144 -6.72 -14.30 14.56
CA ARG A 144 -5.88 -13.10 14.68
C ARG A 144 -4.97 -13.05 13.46
N TYR A 145 -5.11 -11.98 12.70
CA TYR A 145 -4.23 -11.65 11.58
C TYR A 145 -3.39 -10.42 11.94
N ASP A 146 -2.09 -10.52 11.71
CA ASP A 146 -1.12 -9.47 11.92
C ASP A 146 -0.21 -9.43 10.68
N ALA A 147 -0.26 -8.34 9.94
CA ALA A 147 0.60 -8.18 8.77
C ALA A 147 2.09 -8.03 9.16
N ASN A 148 2.39 -7.76 10.47
CA ASN A 148 3.74 -7.67 11.04
C ASN A 148 4.66 -6.76 10.21
N GLN A 149 4.14 -5.60 9.82
CA GLN A 149 4.85 -4.60 9.03
C GLN A 149 4.38 -3.19 9.40
N GLN A 150 5.12 -2.20 8.91
CA GLN A 150 4.74 -0.80 9.05
C GLN A 150 3.65 -0.43 8.05
N VAL A 151 2.76 0.51 8.44
CA VAL A 151 1.72 1.10 7.60
C VAL A 151 1.79 2.61 7.70
N LEU A 152 1.30 3.35 6.71
CA LEU A 152 1.24 4.81 6.78
C LEU A 152 0.37 5.27 7.94
N LYS A 153 0.80 6.29 8.68
CA LYS A 153 -0.03 6.99 9.65
C LYS A 153 -1.15 7.75 8.98
N ASP A 154 -0.84 8.33 7.83
CA ASP A 154 -1.76 9.12 7.03
C ASP A 154 -1.56 8.81 5.54
N ARG A 155 -2.57 8.24 4.89
CA ARG A 155 -2.50 7.88 3.47
C ARG A 155 -2.48 9.09 2.52
N TYR A 156 -2.81 10.28 3.02
CA TYR A 156 -2.82 11.50 2.23
C TYR A 156 -1.55 12.33 2.36
N VAL A 157 -0.75 12.11 3.41
CA VAL A 157 0.49 12.87 3.59
C VAL A 157 1.58 11.98 4.18
N LEU A 158 2.67 11.83 3.42
CA LEU A 158 3.82 11.03 3.87
C LEU A 158 4.63 11.72 4.98
N TYR A 159 4.58 13.04 5.05
CA TYR A 159 5.43 13.85 5.94
C TYR A 159 4.63 14.47 7.10
N PRO A 160 5.28 14.82 8.23
CA PRO A 160 4.63 15.51 9.32
C PRO A 160 4.03 16.86 8.89
N THR A 161 2.82 17.15 9.36
CA THR A 161 2.08 18.36 9.05
C THR A 161 1.70 19.15 10.30
N TYR A 162 1.44 20.43 10.15
CA TYR A 162 0.80 21.23 11.18
C TYR A 162 -0.71 20.98 11.19
N SER A 163 -1.27 20.88 12.40
CA SER A 163 -2.72 20.86 12.61
C SER A 163 -3.25 22.26 12.97
N ALA A 164 -4.56 22.43 12.86
CA ALA A 164 -5.23 23.72 13.10
C ALA A 164 -5.01 24.27 14.53
N GLY A 165 -4.80 23.40 15.51
CA GLY A 165 -4.51 23.78 16.90
C GLY A 165 -3.06 24.13 17.19
N THR A 166 -2.13 23.93 16.27
CA THR A 166 -0.74 24.39 16.40
C THR A 166 -0.65 25.90 16.20
N THR A 167 0.44 26.53 16.70
CA THR A 167 0.66 27.97 16.49
C THR A 167 0.68 28.31 14.99
N GLN A 168 1.41 27.55 14.21
CA GLN A 168 1.53 27.75 12.76
C GLN A 168 0.19 27.55 12.04
N GLY A 169 -0.55 26.49 12.39
CA GLY A 169 -1.85 26.20 11.80
C GLY A 169 -2.89 27.28 12.15
N SER A 170 -2.91 27.75 13.39
CA SER A 170 -3.79 28.85 13.82
C SER A 170 -3.46 30.16 13.12
N GLU A 171 -2.19 30.51 12.98
CA GLU A 171 -1.76 31.70 12.23
C GLU A 171 -2.14 31.63 10.75
N ALA A 172 -2.03 30.44 10.12
CA ALA A 172 -2.47 30.25 8.74
C ALA A 172 -3.99 30.40 8.61
N ALA A 173 -4.75 29.88 9.59
CA ALA A 173 -6.21 30.04 9.65
C ALA A 173 -6.63 31.53 9.89
N GLU A 174 -5.92 32.26 10.76
CA GLU A 174 -6.20 33.69 10.98
C GLU A 174 -6.02 34.52 9.70
N ARG A 175 -5.02 34.21 8.87
CA ARG A 175 -4.83 34.87 7.57
C ARG A 175 -5.97 34.56 6.60
N ALA A 176 -6.62 33.40 6.73
CA ALA A 176 -7.80 33.04 5.95
C ALA A 176 -9.12 33.64 6.47
N GLY A 177 -9.08 34.39 7.60
CA GLY A 177 -10.28 35.00 8.21
C GLY A 177 -10.68 34.37 9.55
N GLY A 178 -9.86 33.49 10.12
CA GLY A 178 -10.06 32.83 11.40
C GLY A 178 -10.36 31.35 11.27
N LEU A 179 -10.14 30.59 12.36
CA LEU A 179 -10.44 29.16 12.40
C LEU A 179 -11.97 28.95 12.48
N PRO A 180 -12.59 28.27 11.47
CA PRO A 180 -14.02 28.00 11.52
C PRO A 180 -14.40 27.09 12.71
N SER A 181 -15.56 27.33 13.31
CA SER A 181 -16.02 26.55 14.48
C SER A 181 -16.30 25.07 14.20
N THR A 182 -16.38 24.69 12.93
CA THR A 182 -16.57 23.32 12.47
C THR A 182 -15.24 22.54 12.38
N ILE A 183 -14.10 23.23 12.48
CA ILE A 183 -12.77 22.64 12.35
C ILE A 183 -12.18 22.34 13.72
N GLY A 184 -11.81 21.08 13.94
CA GLY A 184 -11.14 20.63 15.16
C GLY A 184 -9.66 21.01 15.19
N ASN A 185 -9.09 21.11 16.39
CA ASN A 185 -7.68 21.46 16.58
C ASN A 185 -6.70 20.43 16.00
N ASP A 186 -7.14 19.21 15.82
CA ASP A 186 -6.38 18.07 15.29
C ASP A 186 -6.42 17.94 13.76
N TYR A 187 -7.24 18.78 13.08
CA TYR A 187 -7.37 18.72 11.63
C TYR A 187 -6.09 19.19 10.94
N VAL A 188 -5.66 18.45 9.93
CA VAL A 188 -4.52 18.82 9.08
C VAL A 188 -4.86 20.09 8.30
N VAL A 189 -3.94 21.06 8.29
CA VAL A 189 -4.09 22.32 7.56
C VAL A 189 -3.49 22.19 6.17
N TYR A 190 -4.20 22.69 5.18
CA TYR A 190 -3.76 22.84 3.80
C TYR A 190 -3.62 24.34 3.49
N VAL A 191 -2.54 24.71 2.80
CA VAL A 191 -2.16 26.10 2.58
C VAL A 191 -1.97 26.42 1.10
N ASP A 192 -1.98 27.70 0.77
CA ASP A 192 -1.70 28.21 -0.57
C ASP A 192 -0.26 27.89 -1.03
N ASP A 193 0.73 28.07 -0.14
CA ASP A 193 2.13 27.70 -0.38
C ASP A 193 2.82 27.44 0.95
N PHE A 194 3.16 26.16 1.23
CA PHE A 194 3.86 25.80 2.47
C PHE A 194 5.32 26.32 2.53
N SER A 195 5.90 26.71 1.40
CA SER A 195 7.24 27.30 1.32
C SER A 195 7.25 28.82 1.59
N ALA A 196 6.08 29.44 1.61
CA ALA A 196 5.94 30.85 1.93
C ALA A 196 6.28 31.15 3.39
N ASN A 197 6.82 32.36 3.66
CA ASN A 197 7.06 32.81 5.02
C ASN A 197 5.76 33.00 5.85
N SER A 198 4.65 33.17 5.18
CA SER A 198 3.34 33.44 5.78
C SER A 198 2.21 32.73 4.99
N PRO A 199 2.15 31.40 5.03
CA PRO A 199 1.15 30.64 4.28
C PRO A 199 -0.25 30.91 4.82
N THR A 200 -1.25 30.89 3.93
CA THR A 200 -2.68 31.11 4.25
C THR A 200 -3.41 29.77 4.13
N ALA A 201 -4.26 29.44 5.10
CA ALA A 201 -5.06 28.24 5.05
C ALA A 201 -6.09 28.29 3.90
N VAL A 202 -6.10 27.25 3.08
CA VAL A 202 -7.08 27.09 1.99
C VAL A 202 -8.06 25.96 2.27
N GLY A 203 -7.76 25.10 3.23
CA GLY A 203 -8.65 24.02 3.65
C GLY A 203 -8.10 23.18 4.80
N TYR A 204 -8.90 22.20 5.20
CA TYR A 204 -8.60 21.32 6.33
C TYR A 204 -9.01 19.88 6.02
N ARG A 205 -8.42 18.92 6.74
CA ARG A 205 -8.79 17.51 6.62
C ARG A 205 -8.79 16.80 7.98
N ASN A 206 -9.80 15.97 8.18
CA ASN A 206 -9.86 15.02 9.29
C ASN A 206 -10.11 13.61 8.73
N GLY A 207 -9.12 12.74 8.86
CA GLY A 207 -9.17 11.43 8.22
C GLY A 207 -9.43 11.54 6.72
N GLU A 208 -10.59 11.08 6.27
CA GLU A 208 -11.01 11.12 4.86
C GLU A 208 -11.93 12.30 4.54
N THR A 209 -12.28 13.10 5.52
CA THR A 209 -13.21 14.23 5.37
C THR A 209 -12.45 15.51 5.13
N TRP A 210 -12.79 16.19 4.04
CA TRP A 210 -12.16 17.41 3.59
C TRP A 210 -13.07 18.62 3.80
N TYR A 211 -12.45 19.77 4.05
CA TYR A 211 -13.13 21.03 4.30
C TYR A 211 -12.41 22.16 3.55
N ASN A 212 -13.18 23.13 3.07
CA ASN A 212 -12.62 24.37 2.52
C ASN A 212 -12.18 25.35 3.63
N ALA A 213 -11.67 26.52 3.24
CA ALA A 213 -11.20 27.55 4.20
C ALA A 213 -12.30 28.02 5.15
N GLU A 214 -13.57 28.03 4.71
CA GLU A 214 -14.75 28.43 5.51
C GLU A 214 -15.25 27.31 6.43
N GLY A 215 -14.61 26.13 6.42
CA GLY A 215 -15.00 24.97 7.24
C GLY A 215 -16.21 24.22 6.72
N LEU A 216 -16.58 24.38 5.45
CA LEU A 216 -17.61 23.61 4.79
C LEU A 216 -17.02 22.31 4.25
N GLN A 217 -17.70 21.21 4.49
CA GLN A 217 -17.29 19.91 3.96
C GLN A 217 -17.35 19.89 2.44
N ILE A 218 -16.31 19.36 1.81
CA ILE A 218 -16.18 19.19 0.36
C ILE A 218 -16.01 17.72 0.03
N SER A 219 -16.53 17.30 -1.11
CA SER A 219 -16.40 15.92 -1.60
C SER A 219 -15.17 15.71 -2.50
N ASP A 220 -14.69 16.77 -3.11
CA ASP A 220 -13.54 16.75 -4.01
C ASP A 220 -12.44 17.69 -3.49
N PRO A 221 -11.34 17.16 -2.95
CA PRO A 221 -10.25 17.97 -2.44
C PRO A 221 -9.49 18.72 -3.54
N THR A 222 -9.65 18.37 -4.82
CA THR A 222 -8.93 19.02 -5.91
C THR A 222 -9.29 20.49 -6.05
N ILE A 223 -10.45 20.93 -5.54
CA ILE A 223 -10.83 22.34 -5.51
C ILE A 223 -9.88 23.19 -4.64
N LEU A 224 -9.19 22.59 -3.67
CA LEU A 224 -8.18 23.29 -2.86
C LEU A 224 -6.94 23.64 -3.68
N ALA A 225 -6.69 22.92 -4.78
CA ALA A 225 -5.57 23.19 -5.66
C ALA A 225 -5.71 24.55 -6.41
N ASP A 226 -6.94 24.95 -6.71
CA ASP A 226 -7.18 26.25 -7.38
C ASP A 226 -6.71 27.42 -6.51
N ALA A 227 -6.91 27.33 -5.19
CA ALA A 227 -6.46 28.32 -4.23
C ALA A 227 -4.93 28.25 -3.96
N ALA A 228 -4.31 27.09 -4.24
CA ALA A 228 -2.90 26.81 -3.96
C ALA A 228 -2.04 26.77 -5.26
N GLY A 229 -2.41 27.50 -6.28
CA GLY A 229 -1.61 27.60 -7.53
C GLY A 229 -1.54 26.31 -8.33
N GLY A 230 -2.54 25.43 -8.22
CA GLY A 230 -2.66 24.19 -9.00
C GLY A 230 -2.15 22.93 -8.31
N LYS A 231 -1.72 23.01 -7.05
CA LYS A 231 -1.27 21.87 -6.25
C LYS A 231 -1.92 21.88 -4.88
N ILE A 232 -2.36 20.71 -4.41
CA ILE A 232 -2.79 20.58 -3.01
C ILE A 232 -1.55 20.55 -2.14
N ALA A 233 -1.44 21.48 -1.19
CA ALA A 233 -0.27 21.67 -0.36
C ALA A 233 -0.64 21.50 1.13
N PRO A 234 -0.37 20.33 1.76
CA PRO A 234 -0.45 20.20 3.21
C PRO A 234 0.58 21.12 3.86
N TYR A 235 0.26 21.71 5.00
CA TYR A 235 1.20 22.57 5.72
C TYR A 235 2.27 21.69 6.42
N LEU A 236 3.38 21.44 5.73
CA LEU A 236 4.46 20.60 6.22
C LEU A 236 5.22 21.28 7.36
N GLN A 237 5.64 20.48 8.35
CA GLN A 237 6.51 20.97 9.44
C GLN A 237 7.94 21.26 8.94
N ASP A 238 8.42 20.49 7.96
CA ASP A 238 9.68 20.71 7.28
C ASP A 238 9.43 21.06 5.80
N GLN A 239 9.81 22.26 5.40
CA GLN A 239 9.70 22.72 4.01
C GLN A 239 10.62 21.97 3.04
N ASN A 240 11.67 21.34 3.57
CA ASN A 240 12.65 20.56 2.79
C ASN A 240 12.36 19.05 2.85
N ALA A 241 11.22 18.62 3.38
CA ALA A 241 10.90 17.21 3.62
C ALA A 241 11.08 16.30 2.39
N LEU A 242 10.85 16.82 1.18
CA LEU A 242 11.07 16.08 -0.07
C LEU A 242 12.54 15.77 -0.39
N ASN A 243 13.47 16.52 0.21
CA ASN A 243 14.91 16.38 0.00
C ASN A 243 15.61 15.65 1.16
N ASN A 244 14.87 15.36 2.23
CA ASN A 244 15.40 14.70 3.42
C ASN A 244 15.00 13.24 3.47
N ASP A 245 15.76 12.43 4.20
CA ASP A 245 15.42 11.05 4.47
C ASP A 245 14.07 10.94 5.20
N ILE A 246 13.29 9.92 4.85
CA ILE A 246 12.00 9.67 5.47
C ILE A 246 12.21 9.18 6.90
N SER A 247 11.61 9.88 7.86
CA SER A 247 11.53 9.44 9.25
C SER A 247 10.40 8.43 9.41
N VAL A 248 10.74 7.17 9.60
CA VAL A 248 9.75 6.09 9.74
C VAL A 248 8.86 6.32 10.97
N SER A 249 9.44 6.77 12.08
CA SER A 249 8.68 7.02 13.32
C SER A 249 7.62 8.14 13.17
N GLU A 250 7.79 9.06 12.22
CA GLU A 250 6.86 10.15 11.96
C GLU A 250 5.81 9.80 10.91
N SER A 251 6.20 9.07 9.87
CA SER A 251 5.38 8.76 8.70
C SER A 251 4.62 7.44 8.82
N PHE A 252 5.15 6.50 9.59
CA PHE A 252 4.60 5.14 9.70
C PHE A 252 4.25 4.76 11.14
N LYS A 253 3.40 3.77 11.29
CA LYS A 253 3.06 3.07 12.55
C LYS A 253 3.05 1.57 12.31
N ASP A 254 3.09 0.77 13.39
CA ASP A 254 2.92 -0.67 13.27
C ASP A 254 1.48 -1.01 12.84
N TYR A 255 1.34 -2.06 12.04
CA TYR A 255 0.03 -2.62 11.70
C TYR A 255 -0.70 -3.04 12.98
N GLU A 256 -1.96 -2.66 13.11
CA GLU A 256 -2.81 -3.06 14.23
C GLU A 256 -3.44 -4.43 13.93
N PRO A 257 -3.10 -5.49 14.72
CA PRO A 257 -3.62 -6.82 14.45
C PRO A 257 -5.14 -6.92 14.51
N GLU A 258 -5.75 -7.51 13.50
CA GLU A 258 -7.19 -7.72 13.43
C GLU A 258 -7.59 -9.03 14.11
N ILE A 259 -8.57 -8.95 15.01
CA ILE A 259 -9.18 -10.12 15.66
C ILE A 259 -10.60 -10.27 15.15
N VAL A 260 -10.90 -11.41 14.54
CA VAL A 260 -12.20 -11.67 13.95
C VAL A 260 -12.87 -12.87 14.59
N PHE A 261 -14.14 -12.70 14.95
CA PHE A 261 -15.00 -13.75 15.47
C PHE A 261 -15.87 -14.29 14.36
N MET A 262 -15.83 -15.59 14.14
CA MET A 262 -16.55 -16.31 13.08
C MET A 262 -17.48 -17.36 13.70
N PRO A 263 -18.68 -16.96 14.16
CA PRO A 263 -19.68 -17.90 14.59
C PRO A 263 -20.20 -18.73 13.43
N ARG A 264 -20.47 -20.00 13.70
CA ARG A 264 -21.12 -20.94 12.80
C ARG A 264 -22.26 -21.62 13.53
N ILE A 265 -23.46 -21.52 12.97
CA ILE A 265 -24.66 -22.14 13.53
C ILE A 265 -25.35 -22.87 12.40
N ALA A 266 -25.47 -24.19 12.54
CA ALA A 266 -26.29 -24.98 11.63
C ALA A 266 -27.28 -25.82 12.45
N PHE A 267 -28.47 -25.95 11.92
CA PHE A 267 -29.44 -26.89 12.47
C PHE A 267 -30.12 -27.67 11.36
N SER A 268 -30.55 -28.87 11.70
CA SER A 268 -31.35 -29.69 10.84
C SER A 268 -32.50 -30.33 11.63
N PHE A 269 -33.65 -30.43 10.98
CA PHE A 269 -34.86 -30.99 11.55
C PHE A 269 -35.46 -32.01 10.57
N PRO A 270 -35.55 -33.30 10.93
CA PRO A 270 -36.24 -34.29 10.15
C PRO A 270 -37.76 -34.03 10.25
N ILE A 271 -38.41 -33.77 9.12
CA ILE A 271 -39.87 -33.60 9.03
C ILE A 271 -40.53 -34.97 8.93
N SER A 272 -39.85 -35.93 8.32
CA SER A 272 -40.22 -37.33 8.21
C SER A 272 -38.95 -38.17 7.98
N ASP A 273 -39.12 -39.52 7.92
CA ASP A 273 -38.01 -40.43 7.59
C ASP A 273 -37.36 -40.14 6.23
N GLU A 274 -38.06 -39.45 5.33
CA GLU A 274 -37.63 -39.17 3.98
C GLU A 274 -37.31 -37.68 3.76
N ALA A 275 -37.71 -36.78 4.67
CA ALA A 275 -37.66 -35.32 4.47
C ALA A 275 -36.97 -34.60 5.65
N GLN A 276 -36.07 -33.70 5.31
CA GLN A 276 -35.29 -32.91 6.27
C GLN A 276 -35.26 -31.45 5.89
N PHE A 277 -35.52 -30.57 6.86
CA PHE A 277 -35.21 -29.16 6.77
C PHE A 277 -33.84 -28.89 7.35
N PHE A 278 -33.10 -27.93 6.76
CA PHE A 278 -31.82 -27.49 7.30
C PHE A 278 -31.67 -25.97 7.10
N ALA A 279 -30.93 -25.36 7.99
CA ALA A 279 -30.48 -23.99 7.83
C ALA A 279 -29.08 -23.80 8.45
N HIS A 280 -28.32 -22.86 7.91
CA HIS A 280 -27.08 -22.46 8.53
C HIS A 280 -26.85 -20.94 8.44
N TYR A 281 -26.05 -20.46 9.38
CA TYR A 281 -25.50 -19.12 9.45
C TYR A 281 -24.01 -19.25 9.71
N ASP A 282 -23.20 -18.71 8.79
CA ASP A 282 -21.76 -18.75 8.86
C ASP A 282 -21.17 -17.35 8.70
N VAL A 283 -20.18 -17.00 9.50
CA VAL A 283 -19.31 -15.87 9.29
C VAL A 283 -17.94 -16.39 8.87
N LEU A 284 -17.47 -15.92 7.72
CA LEU A 284 -16.20 -16.32 7.12
C LEU A 284 -15.34 -15.08 6.87
N THR A 285 -14.03 -15.21 6.94
CA THR A 285 -13.10 -14.15 6.56
C THR A 285 -12.03 -14.66 5.63
N GLN A 286 -11.55 -13.77 4.77
CA GLN A 286 -10.45 -14.00 3.86
C GLN A 286 -9.38 -12.95 4.09
N ARG A 287 -8.15 -13.38 4.34
CA ARG A 287 -7.00 -12.49 4.53
C ARG A 287 -6.68 -11.72 3.26
N PRO A 288 -6.09 -10.49 3.37
CA PRO A 288 -5.58 -9.78 2.22
C PRO A 288 -4.56 -10.61 1.44
N PRO A 289 -4.48 -10.44 0.12
CA PRO A 289 -3.44 -11.07 -0.69
C PRO A 289 -2.03 -10.68 -0.23
N SER A 290 -1.09 -11.63 -0.24
CA SER A 290 0.29 -11.42 0.25
C SER A 290 1.14 -10.45 -0.59
N ASN A 291 0.67 -10.07 -1.77
CA ASN A 291 1.31 -9.04 -2.60
C ASN A 291 0.99 -7.61 -2.13
N ASN A 292 -0.01 -7.41 -1.27
CA ASN A 292 -0.30 -6.12 -0.63
C ASN A 292 0.58 -5.89 0.61
N ARG A 293 1.88 -6.01 0.44
CA ARG A 293 2.89 -5.71 1.46
C ARG A 293 3.46 -4.32 1.27
N LEU A 294 4.15 -3.83 2.30
CA LEU A 294 4.92 -2.60 2.23
C LEU A 294 6.01 -2.71 1.16
N GLU A 295 6.05 -1.75 0.25
CA GLU A 295 7.09 -1.58 -0.77
C GLU A 295 7.87 -0.29 -0.47
N PRO A 296 9.01 -0.35 0.25
CA PRO A 296 9.72 0.85 0.68
C PRO A 296 10.16 1.76 -0.47
N VAL A 297 10.45 1.16 -1.63
CA VAL A 297 10.87 1.90 -2.85
C VAL A 297 9.76 2.81 -3.36
N ASP A 298 8.48 2.43 -3.22
CA ASP A 298 7.36 3.26 -3.63
C ASP A 298 7.28 4.56 -2.82
N TYR A 299 7.61 4.49 -1.53
CA TYR A 299 7.63 5.68 -0.67
C TYR A 299 8.87 6.52 -0.90
N LEU A 300 10.03 5.92 -1.17
CA LEU A 300 11.27 6.62 -1.50
C LEU A 300 11.09 7.51 -2.75
N PHE A 301 10.39 7.03 -3.74
CA PHE A 301 10.14 7.73 -5.01
C PHE A 301 8.68 8.17 -5.15
N MET A 302 7.97 8.42 -4.04
CA MET A 302 6.53 8.69 -4.05
C MET A 302 6.18 9.93 -4.86
N ALA A 303 7.05 10.93 -4.92
CA ALA A 303 6.83 12.13 -5.73
C ALA A 303 6.70 11.85 -7.24
N ASP A 304 7.33 10.77 -7.72
CA ASP A 304 7.32 10.34 -9.12
C ASP A 304 6.19 9.33 -9.43
N LYS A 305 5.44 8.89 -8.41
CA LYS A 305 4.38 7.87 -8.51
C LYS A 305 2.99 8.44 -8.83
N VAL A 306 2.90 9.55 -9.54
CA VAL A 306 1.61 10.19 -9.88
C VAL A 306 0.73 9.21 -10.66
N GLY A 307 -0.45 8.89 -10.10
CA GLY A 307 -1.40 7.95 -10.69
C GLY A 307 -0.99 6.48 -10.68
N ALA A 308 0.15 6.13 -10.07
CA ALA A 308 0.56 4.74 -9.93
C ALA A 308 -0.34 3.99 -8.93
N LEU A 309 -0.44 2.67 -9.11
CA LEU A 309 -1.11 1.78 -8.15
C LEU A 309 -0.09 1.29 -7.14
N LEU A 310 -0.19 1.77 -5.91
CA LEU A 310 0.66 1.38 -4.78
C LEU A 310 -0.03 0.34 -3.91
N ASN A 311 0.74 -0.57 -3.33
CA ASN A 311 0.25 -1.53 -2.36
C ASN A 311 -0.23 -0.83 -1.09
N ASN A 312 -1.26 -1.41 -0.45
CA ASN A 312 -1.70 -0.97 0.87
C ASN A 312 -1.42 -2.06 1.90
N PRO A 313 -0.42 -1.89 2.75
CA PRO A 313 -0.13 -2.85 3.82
C PRO A 313 -1.16 -2.82 4.96
N ASP A 314 -2.04 -1.80 5.03
CA ASP A 314 -3.06 -1.59 6.09
C ASP A 314 -4.42 -2.21 5.72
N LEU A 315 -4.43 -3.26 4.90
CA LEU A 315 -5.66 -3.95 4.53
C LEU A 315 -6.13 -4.90 5.63
N LYS A 316 -7.47 -4.89 5.85
CA LYS A 316 -8.17 -5.82 6.75
C LYS A 316 -8.67 -7.05 6.00
N PRO A 317 -8.92 -8.18 6.71
CA PRO A 317 -9.60 -9.32 6.10
C PRO A 317 -11.00 -8.98 5.59
N GLU A 318 -11.31 -9.43 4.37
CA GLU A 318 -12.67 -9.38 3.83
C GLU A 318 -13.57 -10.32 4.62
N LYS A 319 -14.85 -9.97 4.79
CA LYS A 319 -15.83 -10.70 5.58
C LYS A 319 -17.03 -11.13 4.73
N THR A 320 -17.41 -12.39 4.84
CA THR A 320 -18.65 -12.94 4.24
C THR A 320 -19.56 -13.47 5.33
N ILE A 321 -20.82 -13.06 5.33
CA ILE A 321 -21.87 -13.60 6.17
C ILE A 321 -22.80 -14.40 5.25
N ASP A 322 -22.93 -15.69 5.53
CA ASP A 322 -23.70 -16.63 4.71
C ASP A 322 -24.91 -17.16 5.47
N TYR A 323 -26.06 -17.01 4.88
CA TYR A 323 -27.33 -17.56 5.35
C TYR A 323 -27.85 -18.52 4.29
N GLU A 324 -28.09 -19.75 4.66
CA GLU A 324 -28.77 -20.72 3.80
C GLU A 324 -29.88 -21.43 4.57
N LEU A 325 -30.98 -21.65 3.91
CA LEU A 325 -32.06 -22.53 4.37
C LEU A 325 -32.47 -23.45 3.23
N GLY A 326 -32.82 -24.66 3.57
CA GLY A 326 -33.17 -25.62 2.53
C GLY A 326 -33.96 -26.82 3.04
N PHE A 327 -34.41 -27.58 2.07
CA PHE A 327 -35.18 -28.76 2.26
C PHE A 327 -34.61 -29.90 1.40
N ALA A 328 -34.43 -31.04 1.99
CA ALA A 328 -33.98 -32.25 1.30
C ALA A 328 -35.02 -33.34 1.46
N LYS A 329 -35.33 -34.04 0.38
CA LYS A 329 -36.27 -35.14 0.38
C LYS A 329 -35.78 -36.32 -0.46
N THR A 330 -35.80 -37.50 0.14
CA THR A 330 -35.65 -38.77 -0.58
C THR A 330 -36.97 -39.09 -1.31
N LEU A 331 -36.95 -39.16 -2.63
CA LEU A 331 -38.14 -39.41 -3.44
C LEU A 331 -38.33 -40.89 -3.71
N SER A 332 -37.23 -41.67 -3.78
CA SER A 332 -37.23 -43.11 -3.93
C SER A 332 -35.91 -43.69 -3.43
N LEU A 333 -35.74 -45.01 -3.45
CA LEU A 333 -34.48 -45.69 -3.10
C LEU A 333 -33.29 -45.26 -3.98
N SER A 334 -33.55 -44.66 -5.13
CA SER A 334 -32.54 -44.24 -6.10
C SER A 334 -32.58 -42.75 -6.43
N SER A 335 -33.45 -41.96 -5.78
CA SER A 335 -33.56 -40.53 -6.12
C SER A 335 -33.79 -39.65 -4.89
N ALA A 336 -33.14 -38.50 -4.90
CA ALA A 336 -33.27 -37.46 -3.87
C ALA A 336 -33.33 -36.05 -4.50
N LEU A 337 -34.04 -35.15 -3.86
CA LEU A 337 -34.20 -33.76 -4.24
C LEU A 337 -33.78 -32.89 -3.07
N LYS A 338 -32.85 -31.92 -3.31
CA LYS A 338 -32.49 -30.88 -2.38
C LYS A 338 -32.74 -29.51 -3.01
N ILE A 339 -33.50 -28.68 -2.30
CA ILE A 339 -33.76 -27.29 -2.69
C ILE A 339 -33.26 -26.40 -1.56
N SER A 340 -32.46 -25.38 -1.87
CA SER A 340 -32.03 -24.39 -0.90
C SER A 340 -32.08 -22.98 -1.47
N ALA A 341 -32.29 -22.00 -0.58
CA ALA A 341 -32.14 -20.58 -0.86
C ALA A 341 -31.03 -20.03 0.04
N PHE A 342 -30.19 -19.18 -0.55
CA PHE A 342 -29.10 -18.57 0.17
C PHE A 342 -29.08 -17.05 -0.01
N TYR A 343 -28.53 -16.38 1.01
CA TYR A 343 -28.25 -14.96 1.02
C TYR A 343 -26.84 -14.77 1.60
N LYS A 344 -25.95 -14.13 0.82
CA LYS A 344 -24.59 -13.82 1.25
C LYS A 344 -24.40 -12.32 1.28
N GLU A 345 -23.81 -11.84 2.34
CA GLU A 345 -23.38 -10.46 2.54
C GLU A 345 -21.87 -10.42 2.58
N MET A 346 -21.24 -9.71 1.66
CA MET A 346 -19.79 -9.49 1.63
C MET A 346 -19.52 -8.08 2.11
N ARG A 347 -18.56 -7.92 3.00
CA ARG A 347 -18.17 -6.65 3.61
C ARG A 347 -16.66 -6.50 3.58
N ASP A 348 -16.20 -5.26 3.67
CA ASP A 348 -14.78 -4.92 3.68
C ASP A 348 -14.05 -5.45 2.43
N MET A 349 -14.75 -5.53 1.30
CA MET A 349 -14.19 -6.00 0.03
C MET A 349 -13.11 -5.04 -0.44
N ILE A 350 -12.00 -5.63 -0.89
CA ILE A 350 -10.83 -4.88 -1.32
C ILE A 350 -11.05 -4.37 -2.75
N GLN A 351 -11.00 -3.04 -2.90
CA GLN A 351 -11.13 -2.35 -4.19
C GLN A 351 -10.02 -1.31 -4.37
N VAL A 352 -9.78 -0.92 -5.62
CA VAL A 352 -8.86 0.18 -5.93
C VAL A 352 -9.53 1.51 -5.60
N VAL A 353 -8.84 2.34 -4.84
CA VAL A 353 -9.25 3.68 -4.45
C VAL A 353 -8.26 4.71 -4.95
N ASN A 354 -8.76 5.90 -5.31
CA ASN A 354 -7.91 7.04 -5.65
C ASN A 354 -7.71 7.92 -4.41
N THR A 355 -6.45 8.22 -4.07
CA THR A 355 -6.10 9.12 -2.97
C THR A 355 -6.01 10.56 -3.45
N LEU A 356 -7.16 11.11 -3.86
CA LEU A 356 -7.25 12.51 -4.31
C LEU A 356 -6.77 13.44 -3.20
N GLY A 357 -5.89 14.36 -3.53
CA GLY A 357 -5.30 15.30 -2.56
C GLY A 357 -4.11 14.75 -1.80
N ALA A 358 -3.63 13.56 -2.11
CA ALA A 358 -2.42 13.03 -1.48
C ALA A 358 -1.15 13.80 -1.91
N TYR A 359 -0.22 13.90 -0.97
CA TYR A 359 1.07 14.56 -1.11
C TYR A 359 2.22 13.63 -0.68
N PRO A 360 3.33 13.54 -1.42
CA PRO A 360 3.76 14.42 -2.53
C PRO A 360 3.09 14.15 -3.88
N ALA A 361 2.40 13.03 -4.05
CA ALA A 361 1.71 12.70 -5.29
C ALA A 361 0.36 12.02 -5.02
N GLN A 362 -0.61 12.25 -5.89
CA GLN A 362 -1.84 11.46 -5.94
C GLN A 362 -1.52 10.08 -6.51
N TYR A 363 -2.04 9.04 -5.89
CA TYR A 363 -1.83 7.65 -6.29
C TYR A 363 -3.10 6.83 -6.15
N LEU A 364 -3.15 5.70 -6.82
CA LEU A 364 -4.14 4.66 -6.60
C LEU A 364 -3.62 3.69 -5.55
N THR A 365 -4.52 3.14 -4.74
CA THR A 365 -4.17 2.11 -3.77
C THR A 365 -5.35 1.17 -3.55
N TYR A 366 -5.19 0.17 -2.70
CA TYR A 366 -6.26 -0.72 -2.30
C TYR A 366 -6.91 -0.25 -1.00
N GLY A 367 -8.21 -0.48 -0.83
CA GLY A 367 -8.95 -0.16 0.39
C GLY A 367 -10.11 -1.12 0.63
N ASN A 368 -10.45 -1.36 1.89
CA ASN A 368 -11.62 -2.15 2.29
C ASN A 368 -12.88 -1.28 2.30
N ILE A 369 -13.36 -0.89 1.12
CA ILE A 369 -14.42 0.12 0.97
C ILE A 369 -15.72 -0.42 0.38
N ASP A 370 -15.72 -1.63 -0.14
CA ASP A 370 -16.85 -2.15 -0.91
C ASP A 370 -17.65 -3.19 -0.13
N PHE A 371 -18.87 -3.38 -0.56
CA PHE A 371 -19.77 -4.41 -0.06
C PHE A 371 -20.56 -5.04 -1.21
N GLY A 372 -20.98 -6.26 -1.00
CA GLY A 372 -21.77 -6.97 -1.99
C GLY A 372 -22.84 -7.84 -1.36
N THR A 373 -23.91 -8.13 -2.10
CA THR A 373 -24.92 -9.10 -1.71
C THR A 373 -25.18 -10.09 -2.83
N VAL A 374 -25.25 -11.36 -2.48
CA VAL A 374 -25.62 -12.43 -3.42
C VAL A 374 -26.82 -13.17 -2.88
N LYS A 375 -27.83 -13.33 -3.71
CA LYS A 375 -29.04 -14.10 -3.39
C LYS A 375 -29.23 -15.16 -4.47
N GLY A 376 -29.61 -16.37 -4.05
CA GLY A 376 -29.80 -17.42 -5.01
C GLY A 376 -30.64 -18.58 -4.48
N MET A 377 -30.99 -19.45 -5.39
CA MET A 377 -31.65 -20.72 -5.12
C MET A 377 -30.88 -21.84 -5.82
N SER A 378 -30.68 -22.94 -5.12
CA SER A 378 -30.05 -24.15 -5.65
C SER A 378 -31.04 -25.29 -5.65
N ILE A 379 -31.09 -26.03 -6.74
CA ILE A 379 -31.91 -27.25 -6.89
C ILE A 379 -30.96 -28.35 -7.32
N ASN A 380 -30.83 -29.37 -6.48
CA ASN A 380 -30.04 -30.56 -6.78
C ASN A 380 -30.95 -31.78 -6.82
N TYR A 381 -30.86 -32.51 -7.90
CA TYR A 381 -31.58 -33.79 -8.07
C TYR A 381 -30.54 -34.89 -8.32
N ASP A 382 -30.53 -35.87 -7.40
CA ASP A 382 -29.64 -37.03 -7.47
C ASP A 382 -30.45 -38.23 -7.96
N LEU A 383 -29.96 -38.91 -8.98
CA LEU A 383 -30.50 -40.15 -9.49
C LEU A 383 -29.39 -41.19 -9.56
N ARG A 384 -29.61 -42.37 -8.99
CA ARG A 384 -28.71 -43.51 -8.96
C ARG A 384 -29.26 -44.73 -9.71
#